data_3b2a49a6263187367f2b166364a51e69
#
_entry.id   3b2a49a6263187367f2b166364a51e69
#
_cell.length_a   1.000
_cell.length_b   1.000
_cell.length_c   1.000
_cell.angle_alpha   90.00
_cell.angle_beta   90.00
_cell.angle_gamma   90.00
#
_symmetry.space_group_name_H-M   'P 1'
#
loop_
_entity.id
_entity.type
_entity.pdbx_description
1 polymer ?
#
loop_
_entity_poly.entity_id
_entity_poly.type
_entity_poly.pdbx_seq_one_letter_code
_entity_poly.pdbx_strand_id
1 'polypeptide(L)'
;SNNTAASSTASSAAASAPASSTPAQQPASAETGKPSFFTDPYQYKDTDAVQVVTTEVVVVGAGNAGCTAACSCVENGSEVVVIEAQNAIHGQGGGVGLCNTKYVQSLVDEGKLPHMTDVVEHQNIWVQRCGSRVNEALVSMWFNNSPEAGNWLIDKCAEFGVVPVSFRAHAPNAIIPESYDYHMFVNVGDHQFDSKCGYFAATNVLYEDSQNAEKYEHPATYFFNTKAQELLVEDGRVTGVFAQRDGELWLFRATKGVILATGGIHEDTEMTDYYCDENIKRVQRCEHGPAGFSTGDGHKMGLWVGAHMQDGPFPLMLHPQACSMFHGCFPFVNQEGHRFMNEGTWVQGKSMNVMHQTGNVAWSIFDADYGKYNRMSLESGTGGGMFWDTMSAAIGQEFTDDDVTSIVESDITVGNTVKADSIKELAALIGAPADVLQETIDRYNELVAKGADDDFHKPADFLYPVVKAPFYA
;
A
#
# COMPACT_ATOMS: atom_id res chain seq x y z
N SER A 1 26.34 -4.81 25.45
CA SER A 1 24.95 -4.62 25.71
C SER A 1 24.23 -4.92 24.40
N ASN A 2 23.54 -6.03 24.35
CA ASN A 2 22.95 -6.60 23.14
C ASN A 2 21.69 -5.82 22.76
N ASN A 3 21.75 -5.14 21.63
CA ASN A 3 20.55 -4.75 20.91
C ASN A 3 20.33 -5.78 19.79
N THR A 4 19.42 -6.70 20.04
CA THR A 4 18.87 -7.55 19.01
C THR A 4 17.79 -6.76 18.26
N ALA A 5 18.13 -6.30 17.07
CA ALA A 5 17.12 -5.84 16.12
C ALA A 5 16.22 -7.05 15.80
N ALA A 6 14.94 -6.92 16.06
CA ALA A 6 13.96 -7.90 15.70
C ALA A 6 13.74 -7.86 14.19
N SER A 7 14.36 -8.80 13.48
CA SER A 7 13.99 -9.06 12.08
C SER A 7 12.61 -9.70 12.07
N SER A 8 11.60 -8.95 11.62
CA SER A 8 10.27 -9.50 11.37
C SER A 8 10.31 -10.31 10.06
N THR A 9 10.58 -11.61 10.18
CA THR A 9 10.32 -12.53 9.08
C THR A 9 8.82 -12.62 8.84
N ALA A 10 8.36 -12.12 7.74
CA ALA A 10 7.01 -12.37 7.25
C ALA A 10 6.91 -13.86 6.86
N SER A 11 6.43 -14.68 7.79
CA SER A 11 6.07 -16.08 7.53
C SER A 11 4.67 -16.09 6.94
N SER A 12 4.55 -16.26 5.63
CA SER A 12 3.30 -16.68 5.01
C SER A 12 3.11 -18.18 5.22
N ALA A 13 2.62 -18.57 6.40
CA ALA A 13 2.11 -19.91 6.60
C ALA A 13 0.70 -19.97 6.01
N ALA A 14 0.55 -20.65 4.89
CA ALA A 14 -0.74 -21.06 4.37
C ALA A 14 -1.42 -22.00 5.37
N ALA A 15 -2.29 -21.47 6.20
CA ALA A 15 -3.20 -22.26 7.02
C ALA A 15 -4.47 -22.48 6.21
N SER A 16 -4.67 -23.73 5.77
CA SER A 16 -5.92 -24.20 5.20
C SER A 16 -7.04 -24.10 6.24
N ALA A 17 -7.96 -23.15 6.06
CA ALA A 17 -9.21 -23.07 6.82
C ALA A 17 -10.24 -24.07 6.27
N PRO A 18 -11.10 -24.66 7.10
CA PRO A 18 -12.14 -25.55 6.64
C PRO A 18 -13.25 -24.74 5.95
N ALA A 19 -13.64 -25.18 4.76
CA ALA A 19 -14.75 -24.63 4.00
C ALA A 19 -16.07 -24.83 4.75
N SER A 20 -16.68 -23.74 5.20
CA SER A 20 -18.08 -23.67 5.54
C SER A 20 -18.81 -23.00 4.39
N SER A 21 -19.39 -23.78 3.51
CA SER A 21 -20.20 -23.31 2.38
C SER A 21 -21.63 -23.05 2.85
N THR A 22 -21.95 -21.78 3.09
CA THR A 22 -23.32 -21.31 2.98
C THR A 22 -23.51 -20.77 1.56
N PRO A 23 -24.52 -21.18 0.80
CA PRO A 23 -24.70 -20.67 -0.57
C PRO A 23 -25.04 -19.19 -0.51
N ALA A 24 -24.21 -18.37 -1.13
CA ALA A 24 -24.57 -16.99 -1.42
C ALA A 24 -25.82 -17.00 -2.32
N GLN A 25 -26.88 -16.33 -1.89
CA GLN A 25 -28.02 -16.04 -2.75
C GLN A 25 -27.52 -15.20 -3.94
N GLN A 26 -27.66 -15.73 -5.15
CA GLN A 26 -27.46 -14.95 -6.36
C GLN A 26 -28.48 -13.81 -6.40
N PRO A 27 -28.04 -12.56 -6.63
CA PRO A 27 -28.97 -11.45 -6.79
C PRO A 27 -29.86 -11.64 -8.03
N ALA A 28 -31.10 -11.19 -7.92
CA ALA A 28 -32.09 -11.20 -8.99
C ALA A 28 -31.55 -10.49 -10.24
N SER A 29 -31.88 -11.00 -11.41
CA SER A 29 -31.48 -10.56 -12.74
C SER A 29 -31.54 -9.05 -12.91
N ALA A 30 -30.37 -8.44 -13.14
CA ALA A 30 -30.22 -7.03 -13.46
C ALA A 30 -30.97 -6.64 -14.76
N GLU A 31 -31.52 -5.45 -14.79
CA GLU A 31 -31.93 -4.78 -16.04
C GLU A 31 -30.73 -4.74 -16.99
N THR A 32 -30.94 -5.20 -18.21
CA THR A 32 -29.88 -5.38 -19.21
C THR A 32 -29.14 -4.07 -19.49
N GLY A 33 -27.91 -3.93 -18.94
CA GLY A 33 -26.97 -2.89 -19.32
C GLY A 33 -26.32 -2.09 -18.19
N LYS A 34 -26.78 -2.17 -16.95
CA LYS A 34 -26.10 -1.51 -15.81
C LYS A 34 -25.40 -2.55 -14.93
N PRO A 35 -24.19 -2.24 -14.41
CA PRO A 35 -23.53 -3.08 -13.42
C PRO A 35 -24.41 -3.35 -12.20
N SER A 36 -24.26 -4.55 -11.61
CA SER A 36 -25.11 -5.00 -10.51
C SER A 36 -24.95 -4.15 -9.24
N PHE A 37 -23.76 -3.61 -9.01
CA PHE A 37 -23.45 -2.81 -7.84
C PHE A 37 -24.18 -1.47 -7.74
N PHE A 38 -24.86 -1.00 -8.80
CA PHE A 38 -25.73 0.16 -8.73
C PHE A 38 -27.10 -0.12 -8.10
N THR A 39 -27.42 -1.38 -7.89
CA THR A 39 -28.74 -1.78 -7.35
C THR A 39 -28.58 -2.28 -5.93
N ASP A 40 -29.30 -1.68 -5.00
CA ASP A 40 -29.38 -2.14 -3.63
C ASP A 40 -30.07 -3.51 -3.57
N PRO A 41 -29.39 -4.57 -3.11
CA PRO A 41 -29.96 -5.90 -3.03
C PRO A 41 -30.78 -6.13 -1.74
N TYR A 42 -30.73 -5.18 -0.77
CA TYR A 42 -31.30 -5.38 0.56
C TYR A 42 -32.69 -4.76 0.67
N GLN A 43 -32.90 -3.60 1.18
CA GLN A 43 -34.18 -2.93 1.51
C GLN A 43 -34.69 -3.30 2.90
N TYR A 44 -33.77 -3.27 3.88
CA TYR A 44 -34.15 -3.55 5.27
C TYR A 44 -35.01 -2.45 5.87
N LYS A 45 -35.84 -2.84 6.86
CA LYS A 45 -36.61 -1.95 7.72
C LYS A 45 -36.14 -2.08 9.15
N ASP A 46 -36.36 -1.07 9.95
CA ASP A 46 -36.05 -1.07 11.39
C ASP A 46 -36.52 -2.31 12.11
N THR A 47 -37.73 -2.79 11.72
CA THR A 47 -38.37 -3.98 12.30
C THR A 47 -37.70 -5.30 11.96
N ASP A 48 -36.79 -5.30 10.99
CA ASP A 48 -36.04 -6.49 10.57
C ASP A 48 -34.83 -6.71 11.48
N ALA A 49 -34.34 -5.65 12.14
CA ALA A 49 -33.24 -5.73 13.06
C ALA A 49 -33.63 -6.35 14.40
N VAL A 50 -32.86 -7.34 14.85
CA VAL A 50 -33.08 -7.99 16.16
C VAL A 50 -32.48 -7.20 17.32
N GLN A 51 -31.51 -6.33 17.01
CA GLN A 51 -30.83 -5.45 17.96
C GLN A 51 -30.68 -4.05 17.36
N VAL A 52 -30.83 -3.03 18.19
CA VAL A 52 -30.61 -1.62 17.83
C VAL A 52 -29.61 -1.03 18.81
N VAL A 53 -28.52 -0.49 18.27
CA VAL A 53 -27.51 0.28 19.01
C VAL A 53 -27.63 1.73 18.56
N THR A 54 -27.77 2.66 19.52
CA THR A 54 -27.85 4.10 19.21
C THR A 54 -26.60 4.79 19.73
N THR A 55 -26.00 5.66 18.93
CA THR A 55 -24.83 6.47 19.25
C THR A 55 -24.90 7.81 18.50
N GLU A 56 -23.93 8.68 18.72
CA GLU A 56 -23.84 9.93 17.96
C GLU A 56 -23.23 9.71 16.57
N VAL A 57 -22.14 8.97 16.49
CA VAL A 57 -21.43 8.68 15.24
C VAL A 57 -21.21 7.18 15.07
N VAL A 58 -21.56 6.66 13.92
CA VAL A 58 -21.20 5.29 13.51
C VAL A 58 -20.05 5.37 12.50
N VAL A 59 -18.94 4.70 12.79
CA VAL A 59 -17.82 4.53 11.87
C VAL A 59 -17.85 3.11 11.29
N VAL A 60 -17.86 2.98 9.98
CA VAL A 60 -17.91 1.69 9.28
C VAL A 60 -16.52 1.35 8.75
N GLY A 61 -15.89 0.36 9.38
CA GLY A 61 -14.51 -0.09 9.12
C GLY A 61 -13.54 0.38 10.21
N ALA A 62 -12.67 -0.53 10.66
CA ALA A 62 -11.62 -0.29 11.66
C ALA A 62 -10.21 -0.39 11.04
N GLY A 63 -10.04 0.10 9.83
CA GLY A 63 -8.75 0.31 9.19
C GLY A 63 -8.11 1.64 9.62
N ASN A 64 -7.07 2.08 8.88
CA ASN A 64 -6.38 3.35 9.15
C ASN A 64 -7.34 4.54 9.25
N ALA A 65 -8.23 4.69 8.28
CA ALA A 65 -9.19 5.79 8.24
C ALA A 65 -10.22 5.70 9.38
N GLY A 66 -10.73 4.50 9.67
CA GLY A 66 -11.75 4.32 10.70
C GLY A 66 -11.22 4.55 12.12
N CYS A 67 -10.04 4.03 12.45
CA CYS A 67 -9.41 4.29 13.75
C CYS A 67 -9.05 5.77 13.93
N THR A 68 -8.60 6.44 12.84
CA THR A 68 -8.36 7.89 12.84
C THR A 68 -9.65 8.66 13.11
N ALA A 69 -10.73 8.31 12.42
CA ALA A 69 -12.04 8.94 12.61
C ALA A 69 -12.58 8.73 14.03
N ALA A 70 -12.50 7.51 14.55
CA ALA A 70 -12.94 7.19 15.90
C ALA A 70 -12.18 8.02 16.94
N CYS A 71 -10.84 8.05 16.84
CA CYS A 71 -10.00 8.81 17.76
C CYS A 71 -10.33 10.32 17.70
N SER A 72 -10.46 10.89 16.51
CA SER A 72 -10.84 12.30 16.35
C SER A 72 -12.24 12.59 16.90
N CYS A 73 -13.21 11.69 16.72
CA CYS A 73 -14.55 11.88 17.25
C CYS A 73 -14.59 11.91 18.79
N VAL A 74 -13.91 10.96 19.45
CA VAL A 74 -13.88 10.92 20.93
C VAL A 74 -13.14 12.12 21.52
N GLU A 75 -12.09 12.61 20.86
CA GLU A 75 -11.41 13.86 21.26
C GLU A 75 -12.33 15.08 21.21
N ASN A 76 -13.27 15.09 20.26
CA ASN A 76 -14.27 16.14 20.13
C ASN A 76 -15.54 15.86 20.95
N GLY A 77 -15.49 14.92 21.90
CA GLY A 77 -16.55 14.62 22.85
C GLY A 77 -17.76 13.90 22.27
N SER A 78 -17.64 13.23 21.10
CA SER A 78 -18.74 12.47 20.52
C SER A 78 -18.73 11.03 20.99
N GLU A 79 -19.96 10.48 21.23
CA GLU A 79 -20.16 9.04 21.38
C GLU A 79 -19.94 8.33 20.05
N VAL A 80 -19.10 7.31 20.01
CA VAL A 80 -18.69 6.63 18.79
C VAL A 80 -18.83 5.13 18.89
N VAL A 81 -19.48 4.56 17.90
CA VAL A 81 -19.47 3.11 17.63
C VAL A 81 -18.73 2.85 16.33
N VAL A 82 -17.78 1.93 16.36
CA VAL A 82 -17.06 1.44 15.18
C VAL A 82 -17.53 0.01 14.90
N ILE A 83 -17.95 -0.27 13.68
CA ILE A 83 -18.27 -1.63 13.23
C ILE A 83 -17.23 -2.09 12.23
N GLU A 84 -16.75 -3.33 12.40
CA GLU A 84 -15.68 -3.93 11.60
C GLU A 84 -16.07 -5.34 11.16
N ALA A 85 -15.95 -5.60 9.87
CA ALA A 85 -16.32 -6.89 9.28
C ALA A 85 -15.40 -8.04 9.74
N GLN A 86 -14.16 -7.74 10.05
CA GLN A 86 -13.16 -8.70 10.52
C GLN A 86 -13.19 -8.85 12.05
N ASN A 87 -12.39 -9.78 12.56
CA ASN A 87 -12.26 -10.04 14.00
C ASN A 87 -11.24 -9.14 14.71
N ALA A 88 -10.53 -8.29 13.96
CA ALA A 88 -9.49 -7.38 14.44
C ALA A 88 -9.41 -6.13 13.57
N ILE A 89 -8.71 -5.10 14.04
CA ILE A 89 -8.38 -3.94 13.21
C ILE A 89 -7.39 -4.32 12.11
N HIS A 90 -7.46 -3.63 10.99
CA HIS A 90 -6.58 -3.91 9.86
C HIS A 90 -6.11 -2.62 9.19
N GLY A 91 -4.91 -2.16 9.55
CA GLY A 91 -4.22 -1.10 8.84
C GLY A 91 -3.50 -1.63 7.60
N GLN A 92 -3.73 -1.01 6.45
CA GLN A 92 -3.01 -1.33 5.22
C GLN A 92 -1.90 -0.33 4.93
N GLY A 93 -0.87 -0.81 4.21
CA GLY A 93 0.27 -0.01 3.78
C GLY A 93 1.43 -0.04 4.76
N GLY A 94 2.60 0.38 4.27
CA GLY A 94 3.85 0.43 5.04
C GLY A 94 4.12 1.76 5.72
N GLY A 95 3.48 2.84 5.27
CA GLY A 95 3.70 4.17 5.80
C GLY A 95 2.60 5.15 5.46
N VAL A 96 2.69 6.33 6.01
CA VAL A 96 1.75 7.44 5.83
C VAL A 96 2.44 8.58 5.09
N GLY A 97 1.83 9.08 4.04
CA GLY A 97 2.26 10.31 3.35
C GLY A 97 1.87 11.53 4.18
N LEU A 98 2.87 12.20 4.77
CA LEU A 98 2.69 13.36 5.65
C LEU A 98 3.70 14.44 5.28
N CYS A 99 3.25 15.48 4.60
CA CYS A 99 4.12 16.56 4.15
C CYS A 99 4.50 17.51 5.29
N ASN A 100 5.78 17.86 5.36
CA ASN A 100 6.30 18.93 6.20
C ASN A 100 5.88 18.88 7.67
N THR A 101 5.96 17.70 8.28
CA THR A 101 5.67 17.51 9.70
C THR A 101 6.77 18.12 10.59
N LYS A 102 6.46 18.33 11.88
CA LYS A 102 7.44 18.73 12.89
C LYS A 102 8.62 17.75 13.02
N TYR A 103 8.40 16.48 12.70
CA TYR A 103 9.48 15.49 12.67
C TYR A 103 10.44 15.76 11.52
N VAL A 104 9.95 16.03 10.32
CA VAL A 104 10.81 16.42 9.18
C VAL A 104 11.55 17.71 9.51
N GLN A 105 10.88 18.69 10.11
CA GLN A 105 11.54 19.92 10.58
C GLN A 105 12.69 19.62 11.57
N SER A 106 12.49 18.71 12.52
CA SER A 106 13.56 18.35 13.46
C SER A 106 14.77 17.74 12.77
N LEU A 107 14.56 16.95 11.71
CA LEU A 107 15.67 16.39 10.91
C LEU A 107 16.45 17.49 10.14
N VAL A 108 15.75 18.52 9.67
CA VAL A 108 16.39 19.69 9.05
C VAL A 108 17.20 20.48 10.11
N ASP A 109 16.61 20.74 11.27
CA ASP A 109 17.27 21.48 12.37
C ASP A 109 18.51 20.74 12.90
N GLU A 110 18.51 19.42 12.87
CA GLU A 110 19.64 18.56 13.23
C GLU A 110 20.69 18.43 12.10
N GLY A 111 20.45 19.02 10.93
CA GLY A 111 21.32 18.94 9.76
C GLY A 111 21.35 17.57 9.07
N LYS A 112 20.37 16.70 9.36
CA LYS A 112 20.21 15.39 8.71
C LYS A 112 19.52 15.50 7.34
N LEU A 113 18.73 16.55 7.14
CA LEU A 113 18.09 16.91 5.88
C LEU A 113 18.48 18.32 5.47
N PRO A 114 18.59 18.59 4.16
CA PRO A 114 19.00 19.92 3.68
C PRO A 114 17.87 20.97 3.78
N HIS A 115 16.62 20.56 3.64
CA HIS A 115 15.44 21.45 3.61
C HIS A 115 14.15 20.67 3.81
N MET A 116 13.05 21.36 4.04
CA MET A 116 11.68 20.86 3.97
C MET A 116 11.27 20.61 2.51
N THR A 117 10.23 19.84 2.29
CA THR A 117 9.65 19.63 0.95
C THR A 117 9.16 20.97 0.36
N ASP A 118 9.60 21.31 -0.86
CA ASP A 118 9.06 22.43 -1.61
C ASP A 118 7.66 22.07 -2.16
N VAL A 119 6.64 22.56 -1.47
CA VAL A 119 5.24 22.27 -1.79
C VAL A 119 4.86 22.74 -3.20
N VAL A 120 5.38 23.88 -3.65
CA VAL A 120 5.05 24.41 -4.98
C VAL A 120 5.59 23.49 -6.07
N GLU A 121 6.84 23.12 -5.97
CA GLU A 121 7.48 22.20 -6.92
C GLU A 121 6.79 20.83 -6.92
N HIS A 122 6.58 20.25 -5.73
CA HIS A 122 6.00 18.91 -5.59
C HIS A 122 4.56 18.83 -6.09
N GLN A 123 3.71 19.83 -5.79
CA GLN A 123 2.34 19.86 -6.28
C GLN A 123 2.31 19.94 -7.82
N ASN A 124 3.12 20.81 -8.41
CA ASN A 124 3.18 20.94 -9.87
C ASN A 124 3.63 19.62 -10.54
N ILE A 125 4.64 18.95 -9.97
CA ILE A 125 5.10 17.66 -10.49
C ILE A 125 4.05 16.58 -10.31
N TRP A 126 3.36 16.52 -9.17
CA TRP A 126 2.26 15.58 -8.94
C TRP A 126 1.19 15.71 -10.01
N VAL A 127 0.71 16.94 -10.25
CA VAL A 127 -0.30 17.22 -11.29
C VAL A 127 0.18 16.77 -12.66
N GLN A 128 1.42 17.13 -13.04
CA GLN A 128 2.00 16.73 -14.32
C GLN A 128 2.12 15.20 -14.47
N ARG A 129 2.55 14.51 -13.44
CA ARG A 129 2.69 13.03 -13.46
C ARG A 129 1.37 12.30 -13.60
N CYS A 130 0.32 12.84 -13.04
CA CYS A 130 -1.02 12.31 -13.24
C CYS A 130 -1.63 12.71 -14.59
N GLY A 131 -0.83 13.24 -15.52
CA GLY A 131 -1.28 13.68 -16.84
C GLY A 131 -2.33 14.80 -16.76
N SER A 132 -2.28 15.64 -15.74
CA SER A 132 -3.25 16.69 -15.43
C SER A 132 -4.69 16.19 -15.23
N ARG A 133 -4.83 14.93 -14.78
CA ARG A 133 -6.14 14.29 -14.54
C ARG A 133 -6.55 14.27 -13.07
N VAL A 134 -5.79 14.91 -12.20
CA VAL A 134 -6.11 15.00 -10.78
C VAL A 134 -7.09 16.13 -10.50
N ASN A 135 -7.84 15.97 -9.42
CA ASN A 135 -8.51 17.11 -8.81
C ASN A 135 -7.49 17.92 -8.00
N GLU A 136 -7.00 19.02 -8.56
CA GLU A 136 -5.96 19.84 -7.93
C GLU A 136 -6.38 20.40 -6.57
N ALA A 137 -7.68 20.64 -6.34
CA ALA A 137 -8.18 21.09 -5.05
C ALA A 137 -7.92 20.03 -3.94
N LEU A 138 -8.06 18.74 -4.26
CA LEU A 138 -7.75 17.66 -3.31
C LEU A 138 -6.25 17.55 -3.07
N VAL A 139 -5.42 17.70 -4.10
CA VAL A 139 -3.96 17.70 -3.96
C VAL A 139 -3.51 18.87 -3.09
N SER A 140 -4.01 20.07 -3.36
CA SER A 140 -3.72 21.25 -2.54
C SER A 140 -4.19 21.09 -1.10
N MET A 141 -5.37 20.50 -0.89
CA MET A 141 -5.89 20.21 0.44
C MET A 141 -4.96 19.26 1.22
N TRP A 142 -4.42 18.23 0.56
CA TRP A 142 -3.46 17.33 1.19
C TRP A 142 -2.19 18.07 1.62
N PHE A 143 -1.58 18.85 0.74
CA PHE A 143 -0.38 19.63 1.07
C PHE A 143 -0.62 20.63 2.21
N ASN A 144 -1.75 21.34 2.19
CA ASN A 144 -2.04 22.40 3.15
C ASN A 144 -2.39 21.86 4.54
N ASN A 145 -3.06 20.70 4.64
CA ASN A 145 -3.52 20.16 5.93
C ASN A 145 -2.62 19.02 6.47
N SER A 146 -1.76 18.48 5.63
CA SER A 146 -0.87 17.37 5.99
C SER A 146 0.03 17.68 7.20
N PRO A 147 0.64 18.88 7.34
CA PRO A 147 1.46 19.21 8.51
C PRO A 147 0.67 19.13 9.83
N GLU A 148 -0.55 19.66 9.86
CA GLU A 148 -1.40 19.64 11.06
C GLU A 148 -1.84 18.22 11.40
N ALA A 149 -2.40 17.49 10.43
CA ALA A 149 -2.83 16.10 10.61
C ALA A 149 -1.67 15.18 11.00
N GLY A 150 -0.52 15.36 10.34
CA GLY A 150 0.70 14.60 10.63
C GLY A 150 1.25 14.86 12.02
N ASN A 151 1.25 16.13 12.46
CA ASN A 151 1.70 16.49 13.79
C ASN A 151 0.77 15.93 14.87
N TRP A 152 -0.54 15.96 14.63
CA TRP A 152 -1.52 15.31 15.51
C TRP A 152 -1.24 13.80 15.65
N LEU A 153 -1.03 13.09 14.54
CA LEU A 153 -0.72 11.66 14.56
C LEU A 153 0.58 11.36 15.30
N ILE A 154 1.63 12.18 15.09
CA ILE A 154 2.92 12.05 15.77
C ILE A 154 2.75 12.22 17.28
N ASP A 155 1.95 13.20 17.72
CA ASP A 155 1.71 13.41 19.15
C ASP A 155 0.98 12.24 19.79
N LYS A 156 -0.04 11.71 19.12
CA LYS A 156 -0.76 10.51 19.56
C LYS A 156 0.17 9.31 19.69
N CYS A 157 0.97 9.06 18.67
CA CYS A 157 1.90 7.93 18.65
C CYS A 157 2.96 8.05 19.75
N ALA A 158 3.43 9.24 20.05
CA ALA A 158 4.45 9.47 21.07
C ALA A 158 3.98 9.07 22.49
N GLU A 159 2.69 9.20 22.81
CA GLU A 159 2.12 8.77 24.09
C GLU A 159 2.29 7.26 24.34
N PHE A 160 2.41 6.46 23.28
CA PHE A 160 2.58 5.00 23.32
C PHE A 160 4.01 4.54 23.04
N GLY A 161 4.97 5.46 22.95
CA GLY A 161 6.35 5.12 22.57
C GLY A 161 6.50 4.74 21.11
N VAL A 162 5.58 5.16 20.25
CA VAL A 162 5.64 4.98 18.80
C VAL A 162 6.14 6.27 18.17
N VAL A 163 7.19 6.16 17.36
CA VAL A 163 7.86 7.31 16.75
C VAL A 163 7.85 7.23 15.23
N PRO A 164 7.78 8.38 14.54
CA PRO A 164 7.93 8.41 13.10
C PRO A 164 9.38 8.15 12.69
N VAL A 165 9.54 7.49 11.55
CA VAL A 165 10.81 7.35 10.83
C VAL A 165 10.56 7.73 9.40
N SER A 166 11.29 8.72 8.89
CA SER A 166 11.19 9.15 7.50
C SER A 166 12.20 8.44 6.63
N PHE A 167 11.83 8.20 5.39
CA PHE A 167 12.69 7.64 4.36
C PHE A 167 12.88 8.67 3.26
N ARG A 168 14.06 8.62 2.62
CA ARG A 168 14.26 9.36 1.38
C ARG A 168 13.42 8.68 0.30
N ALA A 169 12.42 9.38 -0.20
CA ALA A 169 11.74 8.95 -1.41
C ALA A 169 12.62 9.33 -2.60
N HIS A 170 13.41 8.38 -3.09
CA HIS A 170 14.22 8.60 -4.26
C HIS A 170 13.53 8.13 -5.51
N ALA A 171 13.37 9.06 -6.42
CA ALA A 171 13.33 8.75 -7.83
C ALA A 171 14.41 9.61 -8.48
N PRO A 172 15.62 9.13 -8.57
CA PRO A 172 16.77 9.91 -9.00
C PRO A 172 16.76 10.32 -10.45
N ASN A 173 15.89 9.77 -11.25
CA ASN A 173 15.57 10.31 -12.57
C ASN A 173 14.69 11.53 -12.48
N ALA A 174 14.67 12.10 -11.29
CA ALA A 174 14.23 13.44 -10.96
C ALA A 174 12.96 13.90 -11.70
N ILE A 175 12.05 13.00 -11.89
CA ILE A 175 10.70 13.40 -12.21
C ILE A 175 9.94 13.66 -10.90
N ILE A 176 10.48 13.18 -9.75
CA ILE A 176 10.03 13.60 -8.41
C ILE A 176 11.25 14.23 -7.73
N PRO A 177 11.16 15.49 -7.30
CA PRO A 177 12.19 16.07 -6.46
C PRO A 177 12.29 15.30 -5.16
N GLU A 178 13.41 15.43 -4.50
CA GLU A 178 13.66 14.78 -3.22
C GLU A 178 12.55 15.16 -2.22
N SER A 179 11.88 14.17 -1.66
CA SER A 179 10.76 14.34 -0.73
C SER A 179 11.01 13.49 0.50
N TYR A 180 10.56 13.98 1.63
CA TYR A 180 10.69 13.34 2.95
C TYR A 180 9.34 13.03 3.55
N ASP A 181 8.31 12.97 2.73
CA ASP A 181 6.92 12.92 3.12
C ASP A 181 6.42 11.52 3.50
N TYR A 182 7.24 10.49 3.28
CA TYR A 182 6.88 9.13 3.64
C TYR A 182 7.36 8.80 5.06
N HIS A 183 6.40 8.60 5.97
CA HIS A 183 6.66 8.29 7.38
C HIS A 183 6.22 6.87 7.70
N MET A 184 7.11 6.09 8.27
CA MET A 184 6.74 4.88 9.00
C MET A 184 6.67 5.19 10.49
N PHE A 185 5.80 4.47 11.20
CA PHE A 185 5.67 4.57 12.66
C PHE A 185 6.16 3.26 13.28
N VAL A 186 7.17 3.37 14.13
CA VAL A 186 7.81 2.22 14.78
C VAL A 186 7.65 2.31 16.29
N ASN A 187 7.29 1.18 16.91
CA ASN A 187 7.25 1.08 18.37
C ASN A 187 8.68 0.91 18.89
N VAL A 188 9.17 1.92 19.60
CA VAL A 188 10.48 1.92 20.26
C VAL A 188 10.35 1.86 21.78
N GLY A 189 9.13 1.92 22.31
CA GLY A 189 8.81 1.80 23.72
C GLY A 189 8.52 0.36 24.15
N ASP A 190 8.20 0.20 25.42
CA ASP A 190 7.85 -1.10 26.02
C ASP A 190 6.34 -1.42 25.92
N HIS A 191 5.54 -0.54 25.29
CA HIS A 191 4.10 -0.73 25.17
C HIS A 191 3.79 -1.98 24.34
N GLN A 192 2.93 -2.83 24.91
CA GLN A 192 2.44 -4.04 24.23
C GLN A 192 1.00 -3.80 23.77
N PHE A 193 0.80 -3.79 22.48
CA PHE A 193 -0.52 -3.62 21.89
C PHE A 193 -1.41 -4.86 22.11
N ASP A 194 -2.73 -4.65 22.15
CA ASP A 194 -3.74 -5.71 22.21
C ASP A 194 -3.54 -6.76 21.09
N SER A 195 -3.99 -7.98 21.34
CA SER A 195 -3.99 -9.08 20.36
C SER A 195 -4.85 -8.81 19.10
N LYS A 196 -5.73 -7.81 19.15
CA LYS A 196 -6.51 -7.34 18.00
C LYS A 196 -5.80 -6.29 17.17
N CYS A 197 -4.62 -5.85 17.62
CA CYS A 197 -3.79 -4.92 16.88
C CYS A 197 -3.12 -5.61 15.69
N GLY A 198 -3.07 -4.90 14.57
CA GLY A 198 -2.46 -5.38 13.34
C GLY A 198 -1.00 -4.96 13.19
N TYR A 199 -0.50 -5.09 12.00
CA TYR A 199 0.90 -4.80 11.64
C TYR A 199 1.27 -3.32 11.77
N PHE A 200 0.33 -2.38 11.57
CA PHE A 200 0.61 -0.96 11.45
C PHE A 200 0.52 -0.24 12.82
N ALA A 201 1.66 0.18 13.38
CA ALA A 201 1.76 0.70 14.74
C ALA A 201 0.88 1.94 14.99
N ALA A 202 0.83 2.89 14.05
CA ALA A 202 0.00 4.09 14.21
C ALA A 202 -1.50 3.77 14.32
N THR A 203 -2.00 2.80 13.54
CA THR A 203 -3.41 2.37 13.63
C THR A 203 -3.69 1.71 14.97
N ASN A 204 -2.74 0.93 15.48
CA ASN A 204 -2.85 0.30 16.81
C ASN A 204 -2.96 1.35 17.91
N VAL A 205 -2.14 2.40 17.85
CA VAL A 205 -2.22 3.53 18.77
C VAL A 205 -3.60 4.17 18.73
N LEU A 206 -4.11 4.51 17.55
CA LEU A 206 -5.41 5.18 17.40
C LEU A 206 -6.56 4.29 17.88
N TYR A 207 -6.47 2.98 17.66
CA TYR A 207 -7.43 2.01 18.18
C TYR A 207 -7.45 2.01 19.71
N GLU A 208 -6.29 1.87 20.37
CA GLU A 208 -6.24 1.82 21.83
C GLU A 208 -6.56 3.19 22.46
N ASP A 209 -6.01 4.28 21.91
CA ASP A 209 -6.26 5.63 22.41
C ASP A 209 -7.75 5.95 22.39
N SER A 210 -8.45 5.65 21.29
CA SER A 210 -9.90 5.95 21.19
C SER A 210 -10.77 5.23 22.22
N GLN A 211 -10.29 4.12 22.79
CA GLN A 211 -10.99 3.35 23.82
C GLN A 211 -10.60 3.72 25.25
N ASN A 212 -9.74 4.70 25.43
CA ASN A 212 -9.21 5.05 26.74
C ASN A 212 -10.25 5.79 27.62
N ALA A 213 -10.89 5.04 28.52
CA ALA A 213 -11.90 5.55 29.44
C ALA A 213 -11.35 6.49 30.53
N GLU A 214 -10.04 6.51 30.74
CA GLU A 214 -9.41 7.48 31.66
C GLU A 214 -9.20 8.84 30.99
N LYS A 215 -9.11 8.84 29.64
CA LYS A 215 -8.84 10.02 28.84
C LYS A 215 -10.11 10.68 28.27
N TYR A 216 -11.08 9.86 27.88
CA TYR A 216 -12.29 10.33 27.20
C TYR A 216 -13.56 10.03 27.99
N GLU A 217 -14.46 11.00 28.04
CA GLU A 217 -15.78 10.85 28.68
C GLU A 217 -16.61 9.77 27.96
N HIS A 218 -16.50 9.72 26.64
CA HIS A 218 -17.18 8.76 25.78
C HIS A 218 -16.16 7.98 24.93
N PRO A 219 -15.50 6.95 25.49
CA PRO A 219 -14.56 6.13 24.72
C PRO A 219 -15.27 5.37 23.62
N ALA A 220 -14.59 5.16 22.47
CA ALA A 220 -15.15 4.44 21.34
C ALA A 220 -15.44 2.97 21.67
N THR A 221 -16.57 2.46 21.17
CA THR A 221 -16.92 1.05 21.28
C THR A 221 -16.79 0.36 19.92
N TYR A 222 -16.03 -0.75 19.88
CA TYR A 222 -15.79 -1.52 18.65
C TYR A 222 -16.60 -2.81 18.62
N PHE A 223 -17.31 -3.02 17.51
CA PHE A 223 -18.03 -4.26 17.20
C PHE A 223 -17.33 -4.97 16.03
N PHE A 224 -16.52 -5.98 16.35
CA PHE A 224 -15.87 -6.84 15.34
C PHE A 224 -16.84 -7.91 14.83
N ASN A 225 -16.49 -8.59 13.74
CA ASN A 225 -17.34 -9.57 13.04
C ASN A 225 -18.73 -9.00 12.71
N THR A 226 -18.76 -7.71 12.35
CA THR A 226 -19.98 -6.94 12.11
C THR A 226 -19.88 -6.29 10.74
N LYS A 227 -20.44 -6.95 9.73
CA LYS A 227 -20.34 -6.51 8.33
C LYS A 227 -21.52 -5.60 7.97
N ALA A 228 -21.24 -4.34 7.67
CA ALA A 228 -22.21 -3.38 7.16
C ALA A 228 -22.80 -3.86 5.82
N GLN A 229 -24.08 -3.64 5.61
CA GLN A 229 -24.81 -4.08 4.42
C GLN A 229 -25.58 -2.96 3.73
N GLU A 230 -26.27 -2.11 4.47
CA GLU A 230 -27.14 -1.07 3.94
C GLU A 230 -27.14 0.17 4.85
N LEU A 231 -27.24 1.36 4.27
CA LEU A 231 -27.43 2.60 5.02
C LEU A 231 -28.92 2.85 5.26
N LEU A 232 -29.26 3.15 6.51
CA LEU A 232 -30.61 3.63 6.85
C LEU A 232 -30.76 5.09 6.44
N VAL A 233 -31.78 5.40 5.66
CA VAL A 233 -32.13 6.77 5.26
C VAL A 233 -33.50 7.14 5.78
N GLU A 234 -33.59 8.22 6.55
CA GLU A 234 -34.81 8.80 7.06
C GLU A 234 -34.85 10.28 6.68
N ASP A 235 -35.97 10.73 6.11
CA ASP A 235 -36.19 12.11 5.67
C ASP A 235 -35.02 12.66 4.77
N GLY A 236 -34.46 11.81 3.91
CA GLY A 236 -33.37 12.17 3.01
C GLY A 236 -32.00 12.28 3.66
N ARG A 237 -31.84 11.84 4.89
CA ARG A 237 -30.58 11.84 5.64
C ARG A 237 -30.21 10.41 6.03
N VAL A 238 -28.92 10.09 5.95
CA VAL A 238 -28.38 8.84 6.50
C VAL A 238 -28.37 8.93 8.02
N THR A 239 -29.13 8.03 8.68
CA THR A 239 -29.33 7.99 10.14
C THR A 239 -28.88 6.68 10.77
N GLY A 240 -28.27 5.78 10.01
CA GLY A 240 -27.78 4.52 10.56
C GLY A 240 -27.22 3.58 9.51
N VAL A 241 -26.86 2.40 9.98
CA VAL A 241 -26.31 1.30 9.18
C VAL A 241 -26.92 -0.02 9.64
N PHE A 242 -27.43 -0.80 8.70
CA PHE A 242 -27.74 -2.20 8.93
C PHE A 242 -26.49 -3.05 8.75
N ALA A 243 -26.24 -3.98 9.66
CA ALA A 243 -25.08 -4.85 9.62
C ALA A 243 -25.42 -6.27 10.05
N GLN A 244 -24.73 -7.24 9.44
CA GLN A 244 -24.78 -8.64 9.88
C GLN A 244 -23.76 -8.89 10.98
N ARG A 245 -24.23 -9.45 12.09
CA ARG A 245 -23.41 -9.87 13.21
C ARG A 245 -23.92 -11.22 13.74
N ASP A 246 -23.03 -12.21 13.81
CA ASP A 246 -23.35 -13.55 14.31
C ASP A 246 -24.57 -14.21 13.65
N GLY A 247 -24.81 -13.89 12.38
CA GLY A 247 -25.96 -14.39 11.60
C GLY A 247 -27.29 -13.62 11.82
N GLU A 248 -27.26 -12.56 12.60
CA GLU A 248 -28.40 -11.70 12.90
C GLU A 248 -28.25 -10.32 12.28
N LEU A 249 -29.36 -9.71 11.90
CA LEU A 249 -29.40 -8.33 11.42
C LEU A 249 -29.47 -7.35 12.59
N TRP A 250 -28.48 -6.46 12.68
CA TRP A 250 -28.40 -5.39 13.66
C TRP A 250 -28.57 -4.03 13.00
N LEU A 251 -29.13 -3.06 13.71
CA LEU A 251 -29.20 -1.66 13.30
C LEU A 251 -28.34 -0.79 14.23
N PHE A 252 -27.39 -0.09 13.66
CA PHE A 252 -26.58 0.93 14.34
C PHE A 252 -27.12 2.30 13.94
N ARG A 253 -27.84 2.98 14.85
CA ARG A 253 -28.38 4.32 14.63
C ARG A 253 -27.35 5.40 14.99
N ALA A 254 -27.25 6.41 14.14
CA ALA A 254 -26.34 7.53 14.29
C ALA A 254 -27.13 8.85 14.35
N THR A 255 -27.09 9.54 15.49
CA THR A 255 -27.82 10.82 15.64
C THR A 255 -27.11 11.99 14.94
N LYS A 256 -25.77 11.95 14.83
CA LYS A 256 -24.97 12.95 14.12
C LYS A 256 -24.65 12.52 12.69
N GLY A 257 -24.27 11.27 12.45
CA GLY A 257 -23.97 10.77 11.11
C GLY A 257 -23.16 9.50 11.06
N VAL A 258 -22.92 9.01 9.84
CA VAL A 258 -22.17 7.80 9.52
C VAL A 258 -20.90 8.19 8.77
N ILE A 259 -19.76 7.60 9.15
CA ILE A 259 -18.48 7.74 8.46
C ILE A 259 -18.17 6.40 7.79
N LEU A 260 -18.07 6.40 6.46
CA LEU A 260 -17.66 5.22 5.70
C LEU A 260 -16.13 5.18 5.56
N ALA A 261 -15.52 4.16 6.16
CA ALA A 261 -14.07 3.91 6.17
C ALA A 261 -13.75 2.47 5.74
N THR A 262 -14.47 1.96 4.75
CA THR A 262 -14.54 0.55 4.35
C THR A 262 -13.45 0.10 3.38
N GLY A 263 -12.44 0.93 3.11
CA GLY A 263 -11.35 0.60 2.19
C GLY A 263 -11.72 0.74 0.71
N GLY A 264 -11.05 -0.04 -0.14
CA GLY A 264 -11.10 0.10 -1.59
C GLY A 264 -12.09 -0.81 -2.32
N ILE A 265 -11.95 -0.81 -3.66
CA ILE A 265 -12.78 -1.60 -4.58
C ILE A 265 -12.00 -2.72 -5.28
N HIS A 266 -10.73 -2.91 -4.95
CA HIS A 266 -9.80 -3.69 -5.78
C HIS A 266 -10.10 -5.18 -5.83
N GLU A 267 -10.89 -5.73 -4.93
CA GLU A 267 -11.34 -7.12 -4.96
C GLU A 267 -12.71 -7.30 -5.66
N ASP A 268 -13.44 -6.21 -5.94
CA ASP A 268 -14.66 -6.30 -6.74
C ASP A 268 -14.34 -6.16 -8.22
N THR A 269 -14.44 -7.28 -8.95
CA THR A 269 -14.10 -7.32 -10.37
C THR A 269 -15.06 -6.52 -11.24
N GLU A 270 -16.33 -6.44 -10.88
CA GLU A 270 -17.30 -5.67 -11.64
C GLU A 270 -17.07 -4.16 -11.48
N MET A 271 -16.80 -3.70 -10.25
CA MET A 271 -16.46 -2.30 -10.01
C MET A 271 -15.14 -1.90 -10.64
N THR A 272 -14.11 -2.72 -10.51
CA THR A 272 -12.80 -2.42 -11.13
C THR A 272 -12.84 -2.48 -12.65
N ASP A 273 -13.60 -3.39 -13.26
CA ASP A 273 -13.79 -3.44 -14.71
C ASP A 273 -14.60 -2.23 -15.24
N TYR A 274 -15.44 -1.63 -14.41
CA TYR A 274 -16.25 -0.47 -14.76
C TYR A 274 -15.50 0.86 -14.57
N TYR A 275 -14.80 1.01 -13.44
CA TYR A 275 -14.19 2.28 -13.07
C TYR A 275 -12.72 2.42 -13.43
N CYS A 276 -11.96 1.32 -13.55
CA CYS A 276 -10.52 1.37 -13.80
C CYS A 276 -10.20 1.35 -15.30
N ASP A 277 -8.93 1.69 -15.62
CA ASP A 277 -8.37 1.52 -16.96
C ASP A 277 -8.48 0.07 -17.47
N GLU A 278 -8.67 -0.12 -18.77
CA GLU A 278 -8.80 -1.45 -19.38
C GLU A 278 -7.66 -2.41 -19.06
N ASN A 279 -6.48 -1.89 -18.76
CA ASN A 279 -5.32 -2.69 -18.37
C ASN A 279 -5.53 -3.47 -17.08
N ILE A 280 -6.54 -3.13 -16.25
CA ILE A 280 -6.88 -3.90 -15.03
C ILE A 280 -7.17 -5.37 -15.33
N LYS A 281 -7.66 -5.69 -16.53
CA LYS A 281 -7.97 -7.05 -16.96
C LYS A 281 -6.72 -7.87 -17.27
N ARG A 282 -5.57 -7.21 -17.41
CA ARG A 282 -4.28 -7.81 -17.78
C ARG A 282 -3.35 -8.05 -16.59
N VAL A 283 -3.71 -7.55 -15.43
CA VAL A 283 -2.89 -7.66 -14.22
C VAL A 283 -3.50 -8.63 -13.21
N GLN A 284 -2.65 -9.27 -12.43
CA GLN A 284 -3.09 -9.96 -11.24
C GLN A 284 -3.56 -8.90 -10.23
N ARG A 285 -4.80 -8.99 -9.81
CA ARG A 285 -5.35 -8.06 -8.83
C ARG A 285 -4.70 -8.33 -7.48
N CYS A 286 -4.15 -7.28 -6.89
CA CYS A 286 -3.44 -7.39 -5.64
C CYS A 286 -4.42 -7.49 -4.48
N GLU A 287 -4.12 -8.41 -3.59
CA GLU A 287 -4.80 -8.60 -2.33
C GLU A 287 -3.93 -8.02 -1.23
N HIS A 288 -4.15 -6.74 -0.89
CA HIS A 288 -3.57 -6.15 0.30
C HIS A 288 -4.49 -6.37 1.48
N GLY A 289 -4.20 -7.37 2.27
CA GLY A 289 -4.98 -7.74 3.44
C GLY A 289 -5.73 -9.05 3.29
N PRO A 290 -6.59 -9.42 4.26
CA PRO A 290 -7.41 -10.60 4.16
C PRO A 290 -8.36 -10.51 2.97
N ALA A 291 -8.41 -11.56 2.17
CA ALA A 291 -9.27 -11.63 0.98
C ALA A 291 -10.76 -11.46 1.32
N GLY A 292 -11.50 -10.78 0.45
CA GLY A 292 -12.96 -10.62 0.54
C GLY A 292 -13.43 -9.41 1.37
N PHE A 293 -12.54 -8.48 1.71
CA PHE A 293 -12.91 -7.29 2.49
C PHE A 293 -12.78 -5.96 1.74
N SER A 294 -12.00 -5.90 0.66
CA SER A 294 -11.88 -4.71 -0.19
C SER A 294 -12.83 -4.76 -1.40
N THR A 295 -14.08 -5.08 -1.14
CA THR A 295 -15.12 -5.35 -2.14
C THR A 295 -15.99 -4.14 -2.48
N GLY A 296 -15.62 -2.94 -2.05
CA GLY A 296 -16.34 -1.71 -2.36
C GLY A 296 -17.66 -1.54 -1.64
N ASP A 297 -17.90 -2.26 -0.54
CA ASP A 297 -19.21 -2.27 0.13
C ASP A 297 -19.65 -0.86 0.55
N GLY A 298 -18.77 -0.03 1.11
CA GLY A 298 -19.12 1.35 1.45
C GLY A 298 -19.40 2.23 0.24
N HIS A 299 -18.68 2.02 -0.87
CA HIS A 299 -18.96 2.71 -2.12
C HIS A 299 -20.35 2.36 -2.66
N LYS A 300 -20.69 1.05 -2.66
CA LYS A 300 -22.01 0.56 -3.08
C LYS A 300 -23.11 1.17 -2.22
N MET A 301 -22.98 1.08 -0.89
CA MET A 301 -23.93 1.68 0.05
C MET A 301 -24.12 3.19 -0.20
N GLY A 302 -23.03 3.91 -0.46
CA GLY A 302 -23.07 5.32 -0.82
C GLY A 302 -23.84 5.57 -2.12
N LEU A 303 -23.55 4.79 -3.17
CA LEU A 303 -24.24 4.89 -4.48
C LEU A 303 -25.74 4.64 -4.36
N TRP A 304 -26.18 3.66 -3.55
CA TRP A 304 -27.59 3.32 -3.36
C TRP A 304 -28.39 4.45 -2.71
N VAL A 305 -27.74 5.29 -1.91
CA VAL A 305 -28.38 6.45 -1.27
C VAL A 305 -28.12 7.77 -1.99
N GLY A 306 -27.56 7.73 -3.21
CA GLY A 306 -27.41 8.88 -4.09
C GLY A 306 -26.06 9.60 -4.03
N ALA A 307 -25.04 9.00 -3.39
CA ALA A 307 -23.69 9.51 -3.50
C ALA A 307 -23.10 9.26 -4.90
N HIS A 308 -22.04 9.99 -5.24
CA HIS A 308 -21.36 9.91 -6.52
C HIS A 308 -19.94 9.37 -6.35
N MET A 309 -19.54 8.48 -7.26
CA MET A 309 -18.14 8.11 -7.43
C MET A 309 -17.44 9.17 -8.29
N GLN A 310 -16.13 9.32 -8.09
CA GLN A 310 -15.30 10.06 -9.03
C GLN A 310 -15.43 9.47 -10.45
N ASP A 311 -15.38 10.31 -11.47
CA ASP A 311 -15.39 9.85 -12.86
C ASP A 311 -14.14 9.03 -13.18
N GLY A 312 -14.32 7.90 -13.87
CA GLY A 312 -13.23 7.08 -14.36
C GLY A 312 -12.58 7.62 -15.65
N PRO A 313 -11.55 6.93 -16.19
CA PRO A 313 -10.97 5.72 -15.63
C PRO A 313 -10.05 5.99 -14.44
N PHE A 314 -10.17 5.18 -13.39
CA PHE A 314 -9.24 5.26 -12.26
C PHE A 314 -7.86 4.75 -12.67
N PRO A 315 -6.77 5.42 -12.27
CA PRO A 315 -5.43 4.95 -12.54
C PRO A 315 -5.14 3.67 -11.75
N LEU A 316 -4.32 2.80 -12.35
CA LEU A 316 -3.85 1.60 -11.67
C LEU A 316 -2.57 1.93 -10.89
N MET A 317 -2.49 1.45 -9.65
CA MET A 317 -1.22 1.38 -8.94
C MET A 317 -0.59 0.03 -9.24
N LEU A 318 0.37 0.01 -10.17
CA LEU A 318 1.00 -1.19 -10.67
C LEU A 318 2.40 -1.35 -10.08
N HIS A 319 2.69 -2.56 -9.59
CA HIS A 319 4.01 -2.96 -9.14
C HIS A 319 4.43 -4.26 -9.83
N PRO A 320 5.70 -4.42 -10.22
CA PRO A 320 6.24 -5.71 -10.65
C PRO A 320 6.52 -6.54 -9.40
N GLN A 321 5.50 -7.22 -8.89
CA GLN A 321 5.60 -8.02 -7.66
C GLN A 321 6.34 -9.35 -7.89
N ALA A 322 6.60 -10.07 -6.81
CA ALA A 322 7.35 -11.32 -6.75
C ALA A 322 8.83 -11.22 -7.15
N CYS A 323 9.40 -10.01 -7.05
CA CYS A 323 10.78 -9.74 -7.36
C CYS A 323 11.38 -8.85 -6.28
N SER A 324 12.45 -9.30 -5.62
CA SER A 324 13.15 -8.49 -4.64
C SER A 324 13.96 -7.36 -5.26
N MET A 325 14.46 -7.55 -6.49
CA MET A 325 15.34 -6.62 -7.19
C MET A 325 14.65 -5.94 -8.38
N PHE A 326 13.58 -5.20 -8.15
CA PHE A 326 12.82 -4.56 -9.22
C PHE A 326 13.09 -3.06 -9.41
N HIS A 327 14.00 -2.48 -8.64
CA HIS A 327 14.46 -1.10 -8.84
C HIS A 327 15.49 -0.98 -9.98
N GLY A 328 16.00 0.20 -10.22
CA GLY A 328 16.74 0.55 -11.44
C GLY A 328 18.13 -0.06 -11.61
N CYS A 329 18.71 -0.72 -10.60
CA CYS A 329 20.10 -1.14 -10.62
C CYS A 329 20.44 -2.19 -11.69
N PHE A 330 19.52 -3.09 -11.99
CA PHE A 330 19.77 -4.28 -12.81
C PHE A 330 18.92 -4.32 -14.08
N PRO A 331 19.37 -5.05 -15.13
CA PRO A 331 18.60 -5.20 -16.36
C PRO A 331 17.38 -6.10 -16.17
N PHE A 332 16.27 -5.75 -16.82
CA PHE A 332 15.12 -6.62 -16.97
C PHE A 332 15.11 -7.29 -18.34
N VAL A 333 14.83 -8.58 -18.36
CA VAL A 333 14.67 -9.36 -19.58
C VAL A 333 13.28 -9.98 -19.65
N ASN A 334 12.76 -10.09 -20.86
CA ASN A 334 11.49 -10.78 -21.14
C ASN A 334 11.70 -12.30 -21.28
N GLN A 335 10.63 -13.04 -21.57
CA GLN A 335 10.70 -14.50 -21.76
C GLN A 335 11.58 -14.91 -22.93
N GLU A 336 11.74 -14.04 -23.92
CA GLU A 336 12.61 -14.25 -25.07
C GLU A 336 14.10 -14.00 -24.76
N GLY A 337 14.43 -13.56 -23.55
CA GLY A 337 15.79 -13.27 -23.10
C GLY A 337 16.30 -11.90 -23.48
N HIS A 338 15.46 -11.02 -24.02
CA HIS A 338 15.83 -9.68 -24.45
C HIS A 338 15.52 -8.63 -23.38
N ARG A 339 16.44 -7.67 -23.21
CA ARG A 339 16.18 -6.42 -22.52
C ARG A 339 15.20 -5.57 -23.33
N PHE A 340 14.27 -4.86 -22.69
CA PHE A 340 13.15 -4.20 -23.38
C PHE A 340 12.82 -2.80 -22.88
N MET A 341 13.54 -2.26 -21.90
CA MET A 341 13.25 -0.94 -21.33
C MET A 341 14.47 -0.30 -20.65
N ASN A 342 14.33 0.98 -20.28
CA ASN A 342 15.17 1.65 -19.31
C ASN A 342 14.65 1.30 -17.89
N GLU A 343 15.41 0.55 -17.14
CA GLU A 343 15.02 0.11 -15.79
C GLU A 343 15.13 1.21 -14.74
N GLY A 344 15.78 2.33 -15.09
CA GLY A 344 15.78 3.53 -14.25
C GLY A 344 14.45 4.26 -14.18
N THR A 345 13.43 3.80 -14.90
CA THR A 345 12.09 4.40 -14.84
C THR A 345 11.37 4.10 -13.53
N TRP A 346 10.32 4.87 -13.24
CA TRP A 346 9.46 4.66 -12.07
C TRP A 346 8.81 3.28 -12.03
N VAL A 347 8.49 2.77 -10.84
CA VAL A 347 7.97 1.41 -10.64
C VAL A 347 6.73 1.11 -11.48
N GLN A 348 5.79 2.05 -11.59
CA GLN A 348 4.59 1.89 -12.42
C GLN A 348 4.95 1.84 -13.92
N GLY A 349 5.95 2.61 -14.34
CA GLY A 349 6.47 2.56 -15.71
C GLY A 349 7.09 1.20 -16.05
N LYS A 350 7.80 0.58 -15.09
CA LYS A 350 8.30 -0.79 -15.25
C LYS A 350 7.16 -1.77 -15.46
N SER A 351 6.15 -1.73 -14.60
CA SER A 351 4.97 -2.60 -14.70
C SER A 351 4.26 -2.45 -16.04
N MET A 352 4.07 -1.22 -16.52
CA MET A 352 3.48 -0.97 -17.84
C MET A 352 4.33 -1.57 -18.95
N ASN A 353 5.66 -1.47 -18.89
CA ASN A 353 6.55 -2.10 -19.88
C ASN A 353 6.51 -3.64 -19.80
N VAL A 354 6.44 -4.22 -18.61
CA VAL A 354 6.28 -5.68 -18.42
C VAL A 354 4.95 -6.16 -19.01
N MET A 355 3.88 -5.39 -18.87
CA MET A 355 2.57 -5.73 -19.48
C MET A 355 2.58 -5.77 -20.99
N HIS A 356 3.58 -5.19 -21.66
CA HIS A 356 3.76 -5.29 -23.10
C HIS A 356 4.59 -6.50 -23.52
N GLN A 357 5.13 -7.27 -22.56
CA GLN A 357 5.92 -8.46 -22.86
C GLN A 357 5.06 -9.72 -22.91
N THR A 358 5.56 -10.77 -23.53
CA THR A 358 4.91 -12.07 -23.62
C THR A 358 4.59 -12.59 -22.21
N GLY A 359 3.34 -12.97 -22.00
CA GLY A 359 2.86 -13.49 -20.73
C GLY A 359 2.79 -12.48 -19.58
N ASN A 360 3.05 -11.20 -19.83
CA ASN A 360 3.16 -10.14 -18.80
C ASN A 360 4.23 -10.49 -17.74
N VAL A 361 5.33 -11.11 -18.14
CA VAL A 361 6.41 -11.59 -17.26
C VAL A 361 7.75 -11.01 -17.71
N ALA A 362 8.56 -10.64 -16.73
CA ALA A 362 9.95 -10.27 -16.92
C ALA A 362 10.79 -10.73 -15.72
N TRP A 363 12.10 -10.74 -15.90
CA TRP A 363 13.07 -11.17 -14.91
C TRP A 363 14.09 -10.06 -14.69
N SER A 364 14.32 -9.66 -13.44
CA SER A 364 15.46 -8.82 -13.08
C SER A 364 16.69 -9.71 -12.95
N ILE A 365 17.76 -9.40 -13.70
CA ILE A 365 18.99 -10.20 -13.72
C ILE A 365 20.08 -9.50 -12.92
N PHE A 366 20.62 -10.16 -11.91
CA PHE A 366 21.65 -9.61 -11.06
C PHE A 366 22.71 -10.64 -10.67
N ASP A 367 23.81 -10.22 -10.08
CA ASP A 367 24.97 -11.04 -9.79
C ASP A 367 25.34 -11.05 -8.29
N ALA A 368 26.42 -11.74 -7.94
CA ALA A 368 26.85 -11.93 -6.55
C ALA A 368 27.19 -10.62 -5.81
N ASP A 369 27.45 -9.53 -6.52
CA ASP A 369 27.77 -8.23 -5.93
C ASP A 369 26.51 -7.34 -5.73
N TYR A 370 25.31 -7.91 -5.82
CA TYR A 370 24.03 -7.20 -5.73
C TYR A 370 23.88 -6.37 -4.45
N GLY A 371 24.32 -6.87 -3.30
CA GLY A 371 24.25 -6.14 -2.03
C GLY A 371 25.07 -4.86 -2.09
N LYS A 372 26.30 -4.96 -2.57
CA LYS A 372 27.18 -3.80 -2.79
C LYS A 372 26.57 -2.77 -3.75
N TYR A 373 26.03 -3.22 -4.89
CA TYR A 373 25.46 -2.30 -5.89
C TYR A 373 24.18 -1.66 -5.38
N ASN A 374 23.38 -2.40 -4.63
CA ASN A 374 22.18 -1.87 -3.99
C ASN A 374 22.54 -0.73 -3.02
N ARG A 375 23.52 -0.93 -2.13
CA ARG A 375 23.99 0.11 -1.20
C ARG A 375 24.58 1.30 -1.94
N MET A 376 25.43 1.07 -2.95
CA MET A 376 25.98 2.16 -3.77
C MET A 376 24.88 2.99 -4.44
N SER A 377 23.83 2.33 -4.93
CA SER A 377 22.67 2.98 -5.51
C SER A 377 21.91 3.83 -4.49
N LEU A 378 21.73 3.35 -3.26
CA LEU A 378 21.12 4.15 -2.18
C LEU A 378 21.99 5.37 -1.84
N GLU A 379 23.29 5.19 -1.68
CA GLU A 379 24.24 6.27 -1.36
C GLU A 379 24.29 7.35 -2.44
N SER A 380 24.23 6.96 -3.71
CA SER A 380 24.20 7.89 -4.84
C SER A 380 22.84 8.57 -5.05
N GLY A 381 21.84 8.19 -4.27
CA GLY A 381 20.49 8.68 -4.43
C GLY A 381 19.71 8.07 -5.58
N THR A 382 20.17 6.93 -6.13
CA THR A 382 19.46 6.24 -7.23
C THR A 382 18.42 5.23 -6.77
N GLY A 383 18.12 5.15 -5.47
CA GLY A 383 16.98 4.43 -4.91
C GLY A 383 17.16 2.94 -4.70
N GLY A 384 18.36 2.41 -4.87
CA GLY A 384 18.65 0.99 -4.64
C GLY A 384 18.07 0.03 -5.68
N GLY A 385 18.24 -1.25 -5.45
CA GLY A 385 17.74 -2.33 -6.32
C GLY A 385 16.44 -2.96 -5.85
N MET A 386 16.09 -2.80 -4.60
CA MET A 386 14.99 -3.48 -3.92
C MET A 386 13.87 -2.51 -3.54
N PHE A 387 12.65 -3.02 -3.41
CA PHE A 387 11.54 -2.24 -2.87
C PHE A 387 11.74 -1.90 -1.38
N TRP A 388 12.25 -2.86 -0.63
CA TRP A 388 12.39 -2.75 0.82
C TRP A 388 13.60 -1.93 1.27
N ASP A 389 14.56 -1.67 0.39
CA ASP A 389 15.73 -0.85 0.72
C ASP A 389 15.37 0.62 0.95
N THR A 390 14.46 1.16 0.14
CA THR A 390 13.90 2.49 0.38
C THR A 390 13.17 2.58 1.71
N MET A 391 12.57 1.48 2.16
CA MET A 391 11.91 1.39 3.46
C MET A 391 12.89 1.12 4.61
N SER A 392 14.02 0.48 4.33
CA SER A 392 15.05 0.14 5.33
C SER A 392 16.08 1.25 5.50
N ALA A 393 16.30 2.09 4.49
CA ALA A 393 17.19 3.23 4.53
C ALA A 393 16.55 4.43 5.24
N ALA A 394 16.15 4.25 6.50
CA ALA A 394 15.70 5.35 7.33
C ALA A 394 16.78 6.43 7.42
N ILE A 395 16.39 7.69 7.39
CA ILE A 395 17.31 8.82 7.44
C ILE A 395 18.14 8.72 8.72
N GLY A 396 19.47 8.60 8.55
CA GLY A 396 20.41 8.46 9.65
C GLY A 396 20.63 7.03 10.17
N GLN A 397 20.08 6.01 9.51
CA GLN A 397 20.42 4.61 9.74
C GLN A 397 21.36 4.10 8.65
N GLU A 398 22.23 3.16 9.02
CA GLU A 398 23.11 2.46 8.08
C GLU A 398 22.36 1.25 7.51
N PHE A 399 22.37 1.13 6.19
CA PHE A 399 21.86 -0.03 5.46
C PHE A 399 23.05 -0.85 4.96
N THR A 400 23.09 -2.14 5.32
CA THR A 400 24.26 -3.00 5.06
C THR A 400 24.01 -3.98 3.92
N ASP A 401 25.08 -4.55 3.37
CA ASP A 401 24.99 -5.62 2.37
C ASP A 401 24.29 -6.86 2.93
N ASP A 402 24.39 -7.10 4.24
CA ASP A 402 23.74 -8.23 4.92
C ASP A 402 22.22 -8.07 4.97
N ASP A 403 21.71 -6.84 5.11
CA ASP A 403 20.27 -6.57 5.07
C ASP A 403 19.69 -6.97 3.72
N VAL A 404 20.37 -6.64 2.62
CA VAL A 404 19.98 -7.02 1.27
C VAL A 404 20.04 -8.54 1.07
N THR A 405 21.12 -9.16 1.55
CA THR A 405 21.34 -10.60 1.40
C THR A 405 20.23 -11.41 2.08
N SER A 406 19.81 -11.02 3.27
CA SER A 406 18.73 -11.72 3.99
C SER A 406 17.40 -11.73 3.25
N ILE A 407 17.08 -10.65 2.55
CA ILE A 407 15.85 -10.53 1.75
C ILE A 407 15.92 -11.43 0.51
N VAL A 408 17.03 -11.41 -0.22
CA VAL A 408 17.23 -12.25 -1.42
C VAL A 408 17.23 -13.73 -1.07
N GLU A 409 17.88 -14.14 0.02
CA GLU A 409 17.87 -15.53 0.47
C GLU A 409 16.45 -16.00 0.89
N SER A 410 15.65 -15.11 1.48
CA SER A 410 14.23 -15.39 1.75
C SER A 410 13.45 -15.61 0.44
N ASP A 411 13.65 -14.78 -0.56
CA ASP A 411 12.99 -14.89 -1.86
C ASP A 411 13.38 -16.19 -2.60
N ILE A 412 14.63 -16.60 -2.50
CA ILE A 412 15.09 -17.91 -3.03
C ILE A 412 14.35 -19.04 -2.33
N THR A 413 14.18 -18.96 -1.01
CA THR A 413 13.53 -20.01 -0.23
C THR A 413 12.06 -20.19 -0.62
N VAL A 414 11.37 -19.12 -0.96
CA VAL A 414 9.95 -19.17 -1.38
C VAL A 414 9.78 -19.33 -2.91
N GLY A 415 10.89 -19.35 -3.67
CA GLY A 415 10.88 -19.61 -5.11
C GLY A 415 10.59 -18.38 -5.98
N ASN A 416 10.61 -17.18 -5.41
CA ASN A 416 10.45 -15.92 -6.15
C ASN A 416 11.74 -15.49 -6.88
N THR A 417 12.88 -15.98 -6.41
CA THR A 417 14.19 -15.74 -7.01
C THR A 417 14.88 -17.08 -7.26
N VAL A 418 15.52 -17.24 -8.40
CA VAL A 418 16.34 -18.41 -8.75
C VAL A 418 17.81 -18.03 -8.81
N LYS A 419 18.69 -18.99 -8.59
CA LYS A 419 20.15 -18.82 -8.50
C LYS A 419 20.87 -19.87 -9.34
N ALA A 420 21.92 -19.46 -10.08
CA ALA A 420 22.72 -20.35 -10.92
C ALA A 420 24.19 -19.89 -10.98
N ASP A 421 25.09 -20.81 -11.35
CA ASP A 421 26.52 -20.52 -11.44
C ASP A 421 26.92 -19.94 -12.81
N SER A 422 25.99 -19.92 -13.78
CA SER A 422 26.20 -19.32 -15.09
C SER A 422 24.90 -18.72 -15.65
N ILE A 423 25.02 -17.76 -16.56
CA ILE A 423 23.89 -17.17 -17.28
C ILE A 423 23.11 -18.24 -18.08
N LYS A 424 23.82 -19.23 -18.61
CA LYS A 424 23.20 -20.35 -19.36
C LYS A 424 22.34 -21.23 -18.45
N GLU A 425 22.79 -21.55 -17.26
CA GLU A 425 21.99 -22.29 -16.27
C GLU A 425 20.83 -21.43 -15.77
N LEU A 426 21.05 -20.13 -15.54
CA LEU A 426 20.00 -19.21 -15.16
C LEU A 426 18.90 -19.15 -16.23
N ALA A 427 19.28 -19.07 -17.51
CA ALA A 427 18.34 -19.10 -18.63
C ALA A 427 17.44 -20.35 -18.61
N ALA A 428 18.02 -21.52 -18.31
CA ALA A 428 17.26 -22.76 -18.20
C ALA A 428 16.25 -22.73 -17.04
N LEU A 429 16.60 -22.10 -15.91
CA LEU A 429 15.70 -21.97 -14.75
C LEU A 429 14.52 -21.04 -15.02
N ILE A 430 14.73 -19.96 -15.79
CA ILE A 430 13.66 -18.99 -16.13
C ILE A 430 12.93 -19.33 -17.45
N GLY A 431 13.37 -20.36 -18.15
CA GLY A 431 12.77 -20.77 -19.43
C GLY A 431 13.11 -19.87 -20.61
N ALA A 432 14.17 -19.05 -20.51
CA ALA A 432 14.63 -18.18 -21.60
C ALA A 432 15.62 -18.91 -22.54
N PRO A 433 15.74 -18.51 -23.83
CA PRO A 433 16.77 -19.02 -24.73
C PRO A 433 18.18 -18.64 -24.23
N ALA A 434 19.01 -19.65 -23.95
CA ALA A 434 20.30 -19.45 -23.27
C ALA A 434 21.28 -18.55 -24.05
N ASP A 435 21.36 -18.73 -25.37
CA ASP A 435 22.29 -17.94 -26.20
C ASP A 435 21.83 -16.47 -26.27
N VAL A 436 20.51 -16.23 -26.37
CA VAL A 436 19.94 -14.88 -26.38
C VAL A 436 20.14 -14.16 -25.05
N LEU A 437 19.88 -14.84 -23.92
CA LEU A 437 20.11 -14.25 -22.61
C LEU A 437 21.59 -13.91 -22.40
N GLN A 438 22.50 -14.80 -22.82
CA GLN A 438 23.95 -14.53 -22.74
C GLN A 438 24.34 -13.30 -23.56
N GLU A 439 23.90 -13.22 -24.82
CA GLU A 439 24.17 -12.05 -25.69
C GLU A 439 23.60 -10.76 -25.09
N THR A 440 22.41 -10.82 -24.52
CA THR A 440 21.76 -9.67 -23.85
C THR A 440 22.60 -9.18 -22.66
N ILE A 441 23.07 -10.08 -21.81
CA ILE A 441 23.87 -9.72 -20.63
C ILE A 441 25.28 -9.25 -21.04
N ASP A 442 25.89 -9.88 -22.04
CA ASP A 442 27.18 -9.44 -22.57
C ASP A 442 27.06 -8.01 -23.14
N ARG A 443 26.03 -7.75 -23.95
CA ARG A 443 25.74 -6.40 -24.46
C ARG A 443 25.50 -5.40 -23.35
N TYR A 444 24.71 -5.74 -22.32
CA TYR A 444 24.48 -4.88 -21.18
C TYR A 444 25.78 -4.54 -20.46
N ASN A 445 26.67 -5.52 -20.25
CA ASN A 445 27.97 -5.29 -19.60
C ASN A 445 28.91 -4.41 -20.43
N GLU A 446 28.86 -4.47 -21.78
CA GLU A 446 29.56 -3.55 -22.67
C GLU A 446 29.08 -2.09 -22.44
N LEU A 447 27.77 -1.88 -22.31
CA LEU A 447 27.19 -0.55 -22.03
C LEU A 447 27.59 -0.03 -20.65
N VAL A 448 27.61 -0.90 -19.65
CA VAL A 448 28.13 -0.57 -18.30
C VAL A 448 29.60 -0.16 -18.36
N ALA A 449 30.44 -0.94 -19.04
CA ALA A 449 31.86 -0.63 -19.20
C ALA A 449 32.11 0.69 -19.97
N LYS A 450 31.23 1.00 -20.92
CA LYS A 450 31.20 2.27 -21.64
C LYS A 450 30.78 3.45 -20.76
N GLY A 451 30.00 3.22 -19.71
CA GLY A 451 29.37 4.25 -18.88
C GLY A 451 28.19 4.96 -19.57
N ALA A 452 27.59 4.34 -20.59
CA ALA A 452 26.47 4.90 -21.33
C ALA A 452 25.62 3.78 -21.95
N ASP A 453 24.31 3.86 -21.75
CA ASP A 453 23.33 2.94 -22.34
C ASP A 453 22.81 3.51 -23.66
N ASP A 454 23.39 3.03 -24.78
CA ASP A 454 22.95 3.46 -26.11
C ASP A 454 21.63 2.80 -26.54
N ASP A 455 21.23 1.73 -25.86
CA ASP A 455 20.08 0.92 -26.28
C ASP A 455 18.76 1.47 -25.72
N PHE A 456 18.75 1.86 -24.43
CA PHE A 456 17.55 2.37 -23.74
C PHE A 456 17.76 3.66 -22.96
N HIS A 457 18.95 4.24 -23.05
CA HIS A 457 19.31 5.50 -22.40
C HIS A 457 19.11 5.49 -20.86
N LYS A 458 19.39 4.34 -20.21
CA LYS A 458 19.44 4.22 -18.77
C LYS A 458 20.54 5.13 -18.23
N PRO A 459 20.28 5.99 -17.23
CA PRO A 459 21.29 6.88 -16.68
C PRO A 459 22.50 6.12 -16.16
N ALA A 460 23.70 6.71 -16.31
CA ALA A 460 24.97 6.08 -15.94
C ALA A 460 25.01 5.63 -14.48
N ASP A 461 24.42 6.40 -13.58
CA ASP A 461 24.37 6.10 -12.14
C ASP A 461 23.54 4.85 -11.79
N PHE A 462 22.78 4.32 -12.76
CA PHE A 462 22.01 3.07 -12.63
C PHE A 462 22.66 1.88 -13.35
N LEU A 463 23.83 2.07 -13.95
CA LEU A 463 24.53 1.03 -14.70
C LEU A 463 25.45 0.23 -13.79
N TYR A 464 24.97 -0.90 -13.31
CA TYR A 464 25.75 -1.87 -12.54
C TYR A 464 25.95 -3.16 -13.31
N PRO A 465 27.17 -3.76 -13.32
CA PRO A 465 27.47 -4.93 -14.14
C PRO A 465 26.82 -6.21 -13.59
N VAL A 466 26.67 -7.19 -14.49
CA VAL A 466 26.25 -8.56 -14.17
C VAL A 466 27.36 -9.50 -14.66
N VAL A 467 28.40 -9.70 -13.86
CA VAL A 467 29.64 -10.37 -14.30
C VAL A 467 30.15 -11.46 -13.36
N LYS A 468 29.65 -11.51 -12.12
CA LYS A 468 30.19 -12.34 -11.06
C LYS A 468 29.21 -13.38 -10.57
N ALA A 469 29.53 -14.66 -10.81
CA ALA A 469 28.73 -15.76 -10.28
C ALA A 469 28.69 -15.78 -8.73
N PRO A 470 27.61 -16.29 -8.11
CA PRO A 470 26.40 -16.78 -8.76
C PRO A 470 25.52 -15.65 -9.34
N PHE A 471 24.72 -16.00 -10.33
CA PHE A 471 23.73 -15.12 -10.97
C PHE A 471 22.32 -15.45 -10.49
N TYR A 472 21.46 -14.45 -10.53
CA TYR A 472 20.10 -14.50 -9.99
C TYR A 472 19.09 -13.92 -10.98
N ALA A 473 17.87 -14.39 -10.87
CA ALA A 473 16.77 -13.85 -11.66
C ALA A 473 15.46 -13.84 -10.85
#